data_6949442e679105a8b4900e91ccee6831
#
_entry.id   6949442e679105a8b4900e91ccee6831
#
_cell.length_a   1.000
_cell.length_b   1.000
_cell.length_c   1.000
_cell.angle_alpha   90.00
_cell.angle_beta   90.00
_cell.angle_gamma   90.00
#
_symmetry.space_group_name_H-M   'P 1'
#
loop_
_entity.id
_entity.type
_entity.pdbx_description
1 polymer ?
#
loop_
_entity_poly.entity_id
_entity_poly.type
_entity_poly.pdbx_seq_one_letter_code
_entity_poly.pdbx_strand_id
1 'polypeptide(L)' 'RISVSDILGWLASGMSEADIVADYPDLTIEDIKAALAFAADREHKIRIAS' A
#
# COMPACT_ATOMS: atom_id res chain seq x y z
N ARG A 1 11.24 3.91 10.14
CA ARG A 1 10.73 2.63 9.67
C ARG A 1 9.40 2.78 8.95
N ILE A 2 9.27 2.12 7.83
CA ILE A 2 8.10 2.28 6.99
C ILE A 2 7.07 1.21 7.32
N SER A 3 5.84 1.64 7.53
CA SER A 3 4.77 0.71 7.83
C SER A 3 3.80 0.61 6.66
N VAL A 4 2.91 -0.37 6.74
CA VAL A 4 1.87 -0.54 5.73
C VAL A 4 1.03 0.73 5.62
N SER A 5 0.71 1.35 6.75
CA SER A 5 -0.08 2.58 6.73
C SER A 5 0.61 3.69 5.96
N ASP A 6 1.93 3.77 6.09
CA ASP A 6 2.69 4.78 5.34
C ASP A 6 2.54 4.55 3.84
N ILE A 7 2.71 3.30 3.41
CA ILE A 7 2.61 2.97 2.00
C ILE A 7 1.22 3.29 1.47
N LEU A 8 0.20 2.91 2.20
CA LEU A 8 -1.17 3.17 1.78
C LEU A 8 -1.46 4.66 1.72
N GLY A 9 -0.91 5.43 2.66
CA GLY A 9 -1.07 6.87 2.64
C GLY A 9 -0.45 7.50 1.41
N TRP A 10 0.72 7.04 1.02
CA TRP A 10 1.37 7.58 -0.18
C TRP A 10 0.57 7.26 -1.43
N LEU A 11 0.07 6.03 -1.53
CA LEU A 11 -0.75 5.65 -2.67
C LEU A 11 -2.02 6.48 -2.72
N ALA A 12 -2.62 6.72 -1.57
CA ALA A 12 -3.84 7.51 -1.51
C ALA A 12 -3.60 8.97 -1.90
N SER A 13 -2.38 9.44 -1.70
CA SER A 13 -2.06 10.82 -2.07
C SER A 13 -1.71 10.98 -3.54
N GLY A 14 -1.72 9.90 -4.29
CA GLY A 14 -1.48 9.97 -5.72
C GLY A 14 -0.13 9.46 -6.19
N MET A 15 0.70 8.94 -5.29
CA MET A 15 1.97 8.37 -5.70
C MET A 15 1.75 7.01 -6.34
N SER A 16 2.50 6.74 -7.40
CA SER A 16 2.47 5.43 -8.01
C SER A 16 3.44 4.50 -7.29
N GLU A 17 3.34 3.21 -7.58
CA GLU A 17 4.28 2.25 -7.02
C GLU A 17 5.71 2.61 -7.40
N ALA A 18 5.92 3.00 -8.64
CA ALA A 18 7.25 3.39 -9.09
C ALA A 18 7.77 4.59 -8.34
N ASP A 19 6.89 5.56 -8.06
CA ASP A 19 7.27 6.76 -7.32
C ASP A 19 7.74 6.39 -5.92
N ILE A 20 7.03 5.49 -5.28
CA ILE A 20 7.35 5.09 -3.92
C ILE A 20 8.70 4.38 -3.88
N VAL A 21 8.92 3.47 -4.80
CA VAL A 21 10.18 2.73 -4.84
C VAL A 21 11.34 3.67 -5.15
N ALA A 22 11.12 4.66 -6.00
CA ALA A 22 12.16 5.62 -6.32
C ALA A 22 12.55 6.46 -5.12
N ASP A 23 11.58 6.87 -4.31
CA ASP A 23 11.83 7.70 -3.14
C ASP A 23 12.34 6.89 -1.95
N TYR A 24 11.96 5.64 -1.88
CA TYR A 24 12.29 4.78 -0.74
C TYR A 24 12.92 3.49 -1.25
N PRO A 25 14.21 3.53 -1.56
CA PRO A 25 14.86 2.38 -2.20
C PRO A 25 14.91 1.12 -1.35
N ASP A 26 14.63 1.23 -0.06
CA ASP A 26 14.53 0.06 0.79
C ASP A 26 13.27 -0.75 0.52
N LEU A 27 12.31 -0.16 -0.18
CA LEU A 27 11.08 -0.85 -0.53
C LEU A 27 11.17 -1.46 -1.91
N THR A 28 10.47 -2.56 -2.09
CA THR A 28 10.37 -3.18 -3.41
C THR A 28 8.92 -3.15 -3.85
N ILE A 29 8.70 -3.45 -5.12
CA ILE A 29 7.33 -3.56 -5.64
C ILE A 29 6.57 -4.64 -4.87
N GLU A 30 7.26 -5.70 -4.49
CA GLU A 30 6.64 -6.77 -3.71
C GLU A 30 6.10 -6.26 -2.39
N ASP A 31 6.85 -5.37 -1.73
CA ASP A 31 6.41 -4.80 -0.48
C ASP A 31 5.14 -4.00 -0.66
N ILE A 32 5.06 -3.25 -1.75
CA ILE A 32 3.88 -2.43 -2.03
C ILE A 32 2.68 -3.31 -2.33
N LYS A 33 2.90 -4.36 -3.10
CA LYS A 33 1.82 -5.29 -3.40
C LYS A 33 1.31 -5.98 -2.14
N ALA A 34 2.22 -6.31 -1.23
CA ALA A 34 1.83 -6.92 0.03
C ALA A 34 0.97 -5.96 0.85
N ALA A 35 1.32 -4.68 0.86
CA ALA A 35 0.53 -3.68 1.57
C ALA A 35 -0.86 -3.56 0.97
N LEU A 36 -0.94 -3.57 -0.36
CA LEU A 36 -2.23 -3.49 -1.03
C LEU A 36 -3.09 -4.72 -0.75
N ALA A 37 -2.47 -5.89 -0.73
CA ALA A 37 -3.18 -7.12 -0.43
C ALA A 37 -3.73 -7.10 0.98
N PHE A 38 -2.93 -6.59 1.92
CA PHE A 38 -3.35 -6.46 3.29
C PHE A 38 -4.57 -5.54 3.41
N ALA A 39 -4.51 -4.40 2.72
CA ALA A 39 -5.60 -3.45 2.75
C ALA A 39 -6.86 -4.03 2.11
N ALA A 40 -6.70 -4.75 1.01
CA ALA A 40 -7.83 -5.35 0.33
C ALA A 40 -8.51 -6.38 1.21
N ASP A 41 -7.73 -7.15 1.95
CA ASP A 41 -8.27 -8.15 2.85
C ASP A 41 -9.09 -7.49 3.95
N ARG A 42 -8.57 -6.42 4.51
CA ARG A 42 -9.29 -5.70 5.56
C ARG A 42 -10.56 -5.07 5.03
N GLU A 43 -10.48 -4.49 3.86
CA GLU A 43 -11.64 -3.86 3.25
C GLU A 43 -12.71 -4.90 2.93
N HIS A 44 -12.29 -6.07 2.51
CA HIS A 44 -13.21 -7.15 2.21
C HIS A 44 -14.02 -7.52 3.45
N LYS A 45 -13.37 -7.51 4.61
CA LYS A 45 -14.07 -7.83 5.84
C LYS A 45 -15.06 -6.76 6.24
N ILE A 46 -14.78 -5.52 5.86
CA ILE A 46 -15.63 -4.40 6.21
C ILE A 46 -16.81 -4.27 5.27
N ARG A 47 -16.58 -4.56 4.01
CA ARG A 47 -17.61 -4.44 3.01
C ARG A 47 -18.61 -5.55 3.15
N ILE A 48 -19.63 -5.25 3.80
CA ILE A 48 -20.59 -6.28 4.10
C ILE A 48 -21.68 -6.36 3.09
N ALA A 49 -22.14 -5.26 2.71
CA ALA A 49 -23.40 -5.23 2.02
C ALA A 49 -23.27 -5.17 0.54
N SER A 50 -22.15 -5.29 0.02
CA SER A 50 -22.12 -5.12 -1.43
C SER A 50 -22.57 -6.30 -2.22
#